data_88bb827e68151e38a5d9516102f75732
#
_entry.id   88bb827e68151e38a5d9516102f75732
#
_cell.length_a   1.000
_cell.length_b   1.000
_cell.length_c   1.000
_cell.angle_alpha   90.00
_cell.angle_beta   90.00
_cell.angle_gamma   90.00
#
_symmetry.space_group_name_H-M   'P 1'
#
loop_
_entity.id
_entity.type
_entity.pdbx_description
1 polymer ?
#
loop_
_entity_poly.entity_id
_entity_poly.type
_entity_poly.pdbx_seq_one_letter_code
_entity_poly.pdbx_strand_id
1 'polypeptide(L)'
;IPAVRELDINPLLADAQGVIALDARVRVSAAAPGGAQHFAIRPYPSELIETVDWQGRTLTLRPIRPEDEAQHLAFLAQLDPLDIRMRIFYSRRSIERSELARLTQIDYEREMAFVATAPLGGGAGGEETLGVARALCDPDNQDAEFGIVVRSDLKGGGLGALLMNKLIAHLRTRGTKRLVALVLVENI
;
A
#
# COMPACT_ATOMS: atom_id res chain seq x y z
N ILE A 1 -3.28 -20.25 -1.88
CA ILE A 1 -4.18 -21.44 -2.00
C ILE A 1 -4.69 -21.76 -0.60
N PRO A 2 -6.00 -21.57 -0.30
CA PRO A 2 -6.53 -21.72 1.07
C PRO A 2 -6.32 -23.10 1.71
N ALA A 3 -6.16 -24.15 0.91
CA ALA A 3 -5.91 -25.50 1.39
C ALA A 3 -4.47 -25.75 1.85
N VAL A 4 -3.51 -24.91 1.46
CA VAL A 4 -2.11 -25.04 1.87
C VAL A 4 -1.97 -24.55 3.32
N ARG A 5 -1.40 -25.37 4.19
CA ARG A 5 -1.16 -25.08 5.61
C ARG A 5 0.29 -24.78 5.89
N GLU A 6 1.15 -25.41 5.16
CA GLU A 6 2.58 -25.33 5.36
C GLU A 6 3.27 -25.58 4.03
N LEU A 7 4.29 -24.81 3.76
CA LEU A 7 5.18 -24.99 2.63
C LEU A 7 6.61 -24.83 3.16
N ASP A 8 7.40 -25.90 3.00
CA ASP A 8 8.82 -25.91 3.32
C ASP A 8 9.59 -26.18 2.02
N ILE A 9 10.53 -25.30 1.71
CA ILE A 9 11.40 -25.41 0.54
C ILE A 9 12.83 -25.43 1.02
N ASN A 10 13.45 -26.61 1.01
CA ASN A 10 14.81 -26.78 1.52
C ASN A 10 15.52 -27.98 0.87
N PRO A 11 16.67 -27.81 0.15
CA PRO A 11 17.33 -26.50 -0.03
C PRO A 11 16.74 -25.66 -1.19
N LEU A 12 16.92 -24.37 -1.08
CA LEU A 12 16.68 -23.39 -2.13
C LEU A 12 18.04 -22.87 -2.61
N LEU A 13 18.38 -23.08 -3.87
CA LEU A 13 19.58 -22.52 -4.48
C LEU A 13 19.23 -21.23 -5.21
N ALA A 14 20.05 -20.21 -5.02
CA ALA A 14 19.88 -18.91 -5.68
C ALA A 14 21.23 -18.41 -6.21
N ASP A 15 21.24 -17.92 -7.43
CA ASP A 15 22.39 -17.28 -8.07
C ASP A 15 21.94 -16.08 -8.93
N ALA A 16 22.87 -15.51 -9.70
CA ALA A 16 22.58 -14.37 -10.56
C ALA A 16 21.64 -14.72 -11.74
N GLN A 17 21.45 -16.00 -12.06
CA GLN A 17 20.60 -16.50 -13.13
C GLN A 17 19.19 -16.82 -12.65
N GLY A 18 19.00 -17.09 -11.33
CA GLY A 18 17.68 -17.39 -10.80
C GLY A 18 17.68 -18.17 -9.49
N VAL A 19 16.55 -18.81 -9.24
CA VAL A 19 16.30 -19.59 -8.02
C VAL A 19 15.76 -20.96 -8.40
N ILE A 20 16.30 -22.01 -7.78
CA ILE A 20 15.85 -23.40 -7.96
C ILE A 20 15.54 -24.02 -6.60
N ALA A 21 14.32 -24.52 -6.43
CA ALA A 21 13.92 -25.36 -5.31
C ALA A 21 14.33 -26.82 -5.62
N LEU A 22 15.14 -27.44 -4.76
CA LEU A 22 15.55 -28.82 -4.93
C LEU A 22 14.60 -29.80 -4.24
N ASP A 23 13.99 -29.39 -3.14
CA ASP A 23 12.96 -30.16 -2.44
C ASP A 23 11.88 -29.19 -1.93
N ALA A 24 10.62 -29.63 -1.98
CA ALA A 24 9.49 -28.88 -1.47
C ALA A 24 8.48 -29.81 -0.78
N ARG A 25 8.12 -29.49 0.45
CA ARG A 25 7.09 -30.19 1.21
C ARG A 25 5.89 -29.31 1.38
N VAL A 26 4.72 -29.81 1.05
CA VAL A 26 3.46 -29.07 1.15
C VAL A 26 2.49 -29.86 2.01
N ARG A 27 2.00 -29.22 3.08
CA ARG A 27 0.91 -29.75 3.88
C ARG A 27 -0.39 -29.09 3.43
N VAL A 28 -1.36 -29.93 3.09
CA VAL A 28 -2.71 -29.47 2.69
C VAL A 28 -3.75 -29.98 3.67
N SER A 29 -4.84 -29.23 3.83
CA SER A 29 -6.00 -29.62 4.64
C SER A 29 -7.29 -29.39 3.88
N ALA A 30 -8.11 -30.44 3.77
CA ALA A 30 -9.43 -30.36 3.19
C ALA A 30 -10.42 -29.51 4.04
N ALA A 31 -10.20 -29.47 5.36
CA ALA A 31 -10.94 -28.62 6.29
C ALA A 31 -10.24 -27.26 6.43
N ALA A 32 -10.25 -26.44 5.37
CA ALA A 32 -9.80 -25.06 5.47
C ALA A 32 -10.82 -24.26 6.28
N PRO A 33 -10.47 -23.64 7.43
CA PRO A 33 -11.29 -22.56 7.96
C PRO A 33 -11.42 -21.50 6.87
N GLY A 34 -12.62 -20.97 6.70
CA GLY A 34 -12.90 -20.05 5.60
C GLY A 34 -11.95 -18.85 5.58
N GLY A 35 -11.34 -18.60 4.43
CA GLY A 35 -10.63 -17.39 4.13
C GLY A 35 -9.12 -17.38 4.47
N ALA A 36 -8.51 -16.23 4.25
CA ALA A 36 -7.09 -15.97 4.43
C ALA A 36 -6.65 -15.72 5.89
N GLN A 37 -7.56 -15.86 6.85
CA GLN A 37 -7.33 -15.50 8.28
C GLN A 37 -6.25 -16.32 8.98
N HIS A 38 -5.89 -17.49 8.43
CA HIS A 38 -4.86 -18.36 9.01
C HIS A 38 -3.45 -18.14 8.43
N PHE A 39 -3.31 -17.26 7.45
CA PHE A 39 -1.99 -16.92 6.93
C PHE A 39 -1.31 -15.91 7.86
N ALA A 40 -0.02 -16.15 8.16
CA ALA A 40 0.82 -15.21 8.89
C ALA A 40 1.04 -13.91 8.08
N ILE A 41 1.07 -14.03 6.75
CA ILE A 41 1.11 -12.91 5.81
C ILE A 41 -0.20 -12.90 5.04
N ARG A 42 -0.96 -11.83 5.15
CA ARG A 42 -2.23 -11.68 4.44
C ARG A 42 -2.00 -11.57 2.94
N PRO A 43 -2.77 -12.28 2.12
CA PRO A 43 -2.74 -12.05 0.68
C PRO A 43 -3.22 -10.65 0.35
N TYR A 44 -2.90 -10.19 -0.86
CA TYR A 44 -3.37 -8.90 -1.35
C TYR A 44 -4.90 -8.80 -1.27
N PRO A 45 -5.45 -7.78 -0.60
CA PRO A 45 -6.88 -7.65 -0.36
C PRO A 45 -7.59 -7.04 -1.59
N SER A 46 -7.75 -7.83 -2.64
CA SER A 46 -8.34 -7.43 -3.92
C SER A 46 -9.80 -6.99 -3.81
N GLU A 47 -10.52 -7.43 -2.78
CA GLU A 47 -11.89 -7.03 -2.48
C GLU A 47 -12.02 -5.54 -2.08
N LEU A 48 -10.90 -4.90 -1.75
CA LEU A 48 -10.85 -3.47 -1.41
C LEU A 48 -10.63 -2.57 -2.63
N ILE A 49 -10.49 -3.15 -3.83
CA ILE A 49 -10.37 -2.38 -5.07
C ILE A 49 -11.73 -1.79 -5.42
N GLU A 50 -11.76 -0.50 -5.70
CA GLU A 50 -12.95 0.17 -6.19
C GLU A 50 -12.61 1.19 -7.27
N THR A 51 -13.56 1.44 -8.15
CA THR A 51 -13.48 2.46 -9.19
C THR A 51 -14.39 3.61 -8.83
N VAL A 52 -13.89 4.84 -8.91
CA VAL A 52 -14.63 6.06 -8.58
C VAL A 52 -14.51 7.07 -9.70
N ASP A 53 -15.53 7.91 -9.86
CA ASP A 53 -15.40 9.14 -10.65
C ASP A 53 -14.85 10.25 -9.77
N TRP A 54 -13.84 10.93 -10.26
CA TRP A 54 -13.28 12.10 -9.64
C TRP A 54 -13.04 13.19 -10.69
N GLN A 55 -13.84 14.23 -10.65
CA GLN A 55 -13.80 15.36 -11.60
C GLN A 55 -13.89 14.91 -13.08
N GLY A 56 -14.74 13.93 -13.37
CA GLY A 56 -14.91 13.38 -14.73
C GLY A 56 -13.78 12.45 -15.17
N ARG A 57 -12.86 12.08 -14.27
CA ARG A 57 -11.83 11.06 -14.50
C ARG A 57 -12.14 9.80 -13.71
N THR A 58 -12.06 8.67 -14.36
CA THR A 58 -12.16 7.38 -13.69
C THR A 58 -10.86 7.07 -12.96
N LEU A 59 -10.94 6.89 -11.63
CA LEU A 59 -9.82 6.48 -10.80
C LEU A 59 -10.05 5.10 -10.23
N THR A 60 -8.96 4.36 -10.02
CA THR A 60 -8.96 3.14 -9.21
C THR A 60 -8.36 3.45 -7.84
N LEU A 61 -9.15 3.21 -6.78
CA LEU A 61 -8.67 3.25 -5.40
C LEU A 61 -8.40 1.81 -4.96
N ARG A 62 -7.16 1.49 -4.65
CA ARG A 62 -6.76 0.13 -4.31
C ARG A 62 -5.63 0.10 -3.27
N PRO A 63 -5.47 -1.01 -2.54
CA PRO A 63 -4.26 -1.22 -1.75
C PRO A 63 -3.00 -1.16 -2.63
N ILE A 64 -1.91 -0.65 -2.05
CA ILE A 64 -0.59 -0.64 -2.71
C ILE A 64 -0.07 -2.07 -2.86
N ARG A 65 0.73 -2.34 -3.90
CA ARG A 65 1.33 -3.65 -4.19
C ARG A 65 2.85 -3.54 -4.24
N PRO A 66 3.58 -4.63 -4.05
CA PRO A 66 5.03 -4.64 -4.29
C PRO A 66 5.41 -4.18 -5.71
N GLU A 67 4.60 -4.53 -6.71
CA GLU A 67 4.82 -4.18 -8.12
C GLU A 67 4.67 -2.68 -8.41
N ASP A 68 4.11 -1.92 -7.48
CA ASP A 68 3.94 -0.47 -7.61
C ASP A 68 5.25 0.32 -7.35
N GLU A 69 6.37 -0.34 -7.07
CA GLU A 69 7.64 0.30 -6.68
C GLU A 69 8.06 1.41 -7.67
N ALA A 70 8.11 1.08 -8.97
CA ALA A 70 8.50 2.05 -10.00
C ALA A 70 7.50 3.20 -10.15
N GLN A 71 6.21 2.87 -10.09
CA GLN A 71 5.11 3.85 -10.17
C GLN A 71 5.08 4.76 -8.94
N HIS A 72 5.33 4.20 -7.75
CA HIS A 72 5.38 4.95 -6.51
C HIS A 72 6.59 5.90 -6.47
N LEU A 73 7.74 5.46 -6.96
CA LEU A 73 8.92 6.32 -7.11
C LEU A 73 8.64 7.48 -8.07
N ALA A 74 8.00 7.20 -9.20
CA ALA A 74 7.61 8.23 -10.16
C ALA A 74 6.62 9.25 -9.57
N PHE A 75 5.68 8.79 -8.74
CA PHE A 75 4.77 9.65 -8.00
C PHE A 75 5.51 10.57 -7.02
N LEU A 76 6.42 10.02 -6.22
CA LEU A 76 7.20 10.80 -5.25
C LEU A 76 8.09 11.84 -5.92
N ALA A 77 8.61 11.55 -7.12
CA ALA A 77 9.41 12.48 -7.91
C ALA A 77 8.61 13.69 -8.45
N GLN A 78 7.27 13.59 -8.48
CA GLN A 78 6.36 14.67 -8.94
C GLN A 78 5.85 15.55 -7.79
N LEU A 79 6.23 15.26 -6.55
CA LEU A 79 5.83 16.05 -5.39
C LEU A 79 6.74 17.28 -5.25
N ASP A 80 6.16 18.39 -4.84
CA ASP A 80 6.92 19.55 -4.43
C ASP A 80 7.80 19.22 -3.21
N PRO A 81 9.02 19.77 -3.14
CA PRO A 81 9.91 19.55 -1.98
C PRO A 81 9.26 19.90 -0.64
N LEU A 82 8.37 20.90 -0.63
CA LEU A 82 7.62 21.27 0.57
C LEU A 82 6.67 20.15 1.00
N ASP A 83 5.97 19.50 0.07
CA ASP A 83 5.05 18.39 0.37
C ASP A 83 5.79 17.17 0.88
N ILE A 84 6.96 16.88 0.32
CA ILE A 84 7.84 15.83 0.82
C ILE A 84 8.24 16.15 2.27
N ARG A 85 8.70 17.38 2.54
CA ARG A 85 9.07 17.81 3.89
C ARG A 85 7.90 17.69 4.87
N MET A 86 6.70 18.13 4.47
CA MET A 86 5.51 18.06 5.33
C MET A 86 5.10 16.61 5.64
N ARG A 87 5.45 15.65 4.78
CA ARG A 87 5.11 14.23 4.95
C ARG A 87 6.15 13.45 5.74
N ILE A 88 7.44 13.69 5.51
CA ILE A 88 8.55 12.92 6.11
C ILE A 88 9.40 13.75 7.09
N PHE A 89 9.03 15.01 7.34
CA PHE A 89 9.62 15.94 8.31
C PHE A 89 11.08 16.35 8.06
N TYR A 90 11.65 15.93 6.92
CA TYR A 90 13.00 16.36 6.50
C TYR A 90 13.10 16.44 4.97
N SER A 91 14.03 17.23 4.49
CA SER A 91 14.29 17.39 3.06
C SER A 91 15.25 16.30 2.60
N ARG A 92 14.78 15.41 1.73
CA ARG A 92 15.59 14.36 1.12
C ARG A 92 15.52 14.47 -0.41
N ARG A 93 16.67 14.33 -1.05
CA ARG A 93 16.76 14.39 -2.53
C ARG A 93 16.63 13.02 -3.20
N SER A 94 16.81 11.95 -2.46
CA SER A 94 16.73 10.59 -2.99
C SER A 94 16.08 9.65 -1.96
N ILE A 95 15.32 8.69 -2.46
CA ILE A 95 14.74 7.61 -1.67
C ILE A 95 15.59 6.36 -1.94
N GLU A 96 16.07 5.74 -0.88
CA GLU A 96 16.81 4.50 -0.97
C GLU A 96 15.87 3.34 -1.38
N ARG A 97 16.40 2.38 -2.13
CA ARG A 97 15.62 1.23 -2.60
C ARG A 97 14.97 0.45 -1.45
N SER A 98 15.66 0.31 -0.33
CA SER A 98 15.14 -0.34 0.88
C SER A 98 13.95 0.41 1.48
N GLU A 99 13.98 1.74 1.43
CA GLU A 99 12.91 2.60 1.91
C GLU A 99 11.68 2.51 0.96
N LEU A 100 11.92 2.52 -0.35
CA LEU A 100 10.88 2.34 -1.34
C LEU A 100 10.19 0.97 -1.22
N ALA A 101 10.97 -0.09 -1.01
CA ALA A 101 10.44 -1.44 -0.75
C ALA A 101 9.55 -1.46 0.51
N ARG A 102 9.94 -0.78 1.59
CA ARG A 102 9.11 -0.66 2.79
C ARG A 102 7.81 0.10 2.55
N LEU A 103 7.77 0.99 1.57
CA LEU A 103 6.56 1.71 1.22
C LEU A 103 5.59 0.89 0.37
N THR A 104 6.04 -0.14 -0.32
CA THR A 104 5.22 -0.94 -1.25
C THR A 104 4.98 -2.38 -0.78
N GLN A 105 5.91 -2.96 -0.01
CA GLN A 105 5.83 -4.33 0.50
C GLN A 105 5.34 -4.31 1.95
N ILE A 106 4.05 -4.08 2.13
CA ILE A 106 3.44 -3.89 3.44
C ILE A 106 2.78 -5.17 3.96
N ASP A 107 2.69 -5.30 5.27
CA ASP A 107 1.86 -6.30 5.94
C ASP A 107 0.42 -5.77 6.06
N TYR A 108 -0.48 -6.23 5.19
CA TYR A 108 -1.88 -5.78 5.15
C TYR A 108 -2.66 -6.05 6.45
N GLU A 109 -2.10 -6.81 7.39
CA GLU A 109 -2.69 -6.99 8.72
C GLU A 109 -2.43 -5.79 9.64
N ARG A 110 -1.24 -5.20 9.54
CA ARG A 110 -0.79 -4.11 10.42
C ARG A 110 -0.75 -2.76 9.75
N GLU A 111 -0.64 -2.77 8.43
CA GLU A 111 -0.49 -1.56 7.65
C GLU A 111 -1.43 -1.59 6.45
N MET A 112 -2.06 -0.48 6.16
CA MET A 112 -2.84 -0.30 4.95
C MET A 112 -2.41 0.98 4.24
N ALA A 113 -2.14 0.88 2.96
CA ALA A 113 -1.89 2.02 2.09
C ALA A 113 -2.81 1.94 0.88
N PHE A 114 -3.73 2.87 0.75
CA PHE A 114 -4.55 3.03 -0.44
C PHE A 114 -3.91 4.02 -1.39
N VAL A 115 -3.75 3.61 -2.63
CA VAL A 115 -3.33 4.46 -3.74
C VAL A 115 -4.53 4.81 -4.61
N ALA A 116 -4.57 6.04 -5.10
CA ALA A 116 -5.44 6.46 -6.19
C ALA A 116 -4.65 6.43 -7.48
N THR A 117 -5.07 5.62 -8.44
CA THR A 117 -4.41 5.48 -9.73
C THR A 117 -5.34 5.88 -10.87
N ALA A 118 -4.75 6.38 -11.94
CA ALA A 118 -5.43 6.65 -13.19
C ALA A 118 -4.64 6.04 -14.36
N PRO A 119 -5.31 5.69 -15.48
CA PRO A 119 -4.58 5.29 -16.69
C PRO A 119 -3.63 6.39 -17.15
N LEU A 120 -2.42 6.01 -17.56
CA LEU A 120 -1.50 6.93 -18.22
C LEU A 120 -2.12 7.42 -19.54
N GLY A 121 -2.11 8.72 -19.76
CA GLY A 121 -2.53 9.29 -21.02
C GLY A 121 -1.65 8.80 -22.18
N GLY A 122 -2.25 8.62 -23.38
CA GLY A 122 -1.47 8.30 -24.59
C GLY A 122 -1.50 6.85 -25.05
N GLY A 123 -2.30 5.97 -24.46
CA GLY A 123 -2.52 4.60 -24.99
C GLY A 123 -1.37 3.62 -24.79
N ALA A 124 -0.33 3.97 -24.04
CA ALA A 124 0.86 3.15 -23.83
C ALA A 124 0.67 2.02 -22.79
N GLY A 125 -0.52 1.85 -22.23
CA GLY A 125 -0.80 0.91 -21.16
C GLY A 125 0.00 1.23 -19.89
N GLY A 126 -0.66 1.30 -18.74
CA GLY A 126 -0.03 1.62 -17.45
C GLY A 126 -0.90 2.56 -16.64
N GLU A 127 -0.53 2.73 -15.38
CA GLU A 127 -1.22 3.61 -14.43
C GLU A 127 -0.24 4.62 -13.86
N GLU A 128 -0.73 5.80 -13.52
CA GLU A 128 -0.03 6.77 -12.67
C GLU A 128 -0.66 6.83 -11.29
N THR A 129 0.15 7.01 -10.25
CA THR A 129 -0.33 7.28 -8.90
C THR A 129 -0.57 8.77 -8.73
N LEU A 130 -1.74 9.12 -8.24
CA LEU A 130 -2.16 10.51 -7.99
C LEU A 130 -2.12 10.88 -6.52
N GLY A 131 -2.18 9.91 -5.64
CA GLY A 131 -2.14 10.11 -4.21
C GLY A 131 -2.10 8.79 -3.44
N VAL A 132 -1.71 8.87 -2.18
CA VAL A 132 -1.67 7.74 -1.25
C VAL A 132 -2.11 8.18 0.14
N ALA A 133 -2.96 7.38 0.78
CA ALA A 133 -3.26 7.47 2.21
C ALA A 133 -2.84 6.14 2.86
N ARG A 134 -2.08 6.25 3.95
CA ARG A 134 -1.47 5.12 4.65
C ARG A 134 -1.81 5.19 6.13
N ALA A 135 -2.01 4.05 6.76
CA ALA A 135 -2.09 3.92 8.20
C ALA A 135 -1.28 2.72 8.66
N LEU A 136 -0.55 2.90 9.75
CA LEU A 136 0.17 1.86 10.48
C LEU A 136 -0.49 1.70 11.84
N CYS A 137 -1.05 0.51 12.09
CA CYS A 137 -1.70 0.19 13.35
C CYS A 137 -0.66 -0.25 14.39
N ASP A 138 -0.91 0.12 15.65
CA ASP A 138 -0.19 -0.44 16.78
C ASP A 138 -0.51 -1.95 16.94
N PRO A 139 0.29 -2.70 17.71
CA PRO A 139 0.07 -4.14 17.87
C PRO A 139 -1.31 -4.51 18.42
N ASP A 140 -1.90 -3.65 19.23
CA ASP A 140 -3.21 -3.87 19.87
C ASP A 140 -4.38 -3.33 19.04
N ASN A 141 -4.09 -2.76 17.86
CA ASN A 141 -5.04 -2.14 16.93
C ASN A 141 -5.96 -1.09 17.62
N GLN A 142 -5.42 -0.39 18.62
CA GLN A 142 -6.12 0.73 19.27
C GLN A 142 -5.88 2.03 18.52
N ASP A 143 -4.62 2.30 18.18
CA ASP A 143 -4.18 3.48 17.47
C ASP A 143 -3.64 3.13 16.09
N ALA A 144 -3.93 3.98 15.12
CA ALA A 144 -3.31 3.93 13.81
C ALA A 144 -2.70 5.29 13.47
N GLU A 145 -1.39 5.32 13.26
CA GLU A 145 -0.72 6.50 12.74
C GLU A 145 -0.95 6.59 11.23
N PHE A 146 -1.51 7.71 10.79
CA PHE A 146 -1.78 7.91 9.37
C PHE A 146 -0.94 9.01 8.73
N GLY A 147 -0.79 8.90 7.42
CA GLY A 147 -0.24 9.95 6.60
C GLY A 147 -0.89 9.92 5.22
N ILE A 148 -1.04 11.09 4.65
CA ILE A 148 -1.60 11.26 3.32
C ILE A 148 -0.74 12.20 2.51
N VAL A 149 -0.61 11.90 1.23
CA VAL A 149 -0.03 12.80 0.25
C VAL A 149 -0.77 12.67 -1.08
N VAL A 150 -1.00 13.79 -1.72
CA VAL A 150 -1.62 13.89 -3.04
C VAL A 150 -0.64 14.65 -3.92
N ARG A 151 -0.57 14.29 -5.20
CA ARG A 151 0.26 15.00 -6.18
C ARG A 151 0.00 16.51 -6.09
N SER A 152 1.06 17.29 -6.06
CA SER A 152 1.01 18.72 -5.68
C SER A 152 0.07 19.55 -6.57
N ASP A 153 0.01 19.22 -7.86
CA ASP A 153 -0.87 19.87 -8.85
C ASP A 153 -2.37 19.50 -8.72
N LEU A 154 -2.71 18.47 -7.91
CA LEU A 154 -4.07 17.96 -7.73
C LEU A 154 -4.69 18.36 -6.37
N LYS A 155 -3.99 19.17 -5.60
CA LYS A 155 -4.47 19.64 -4.31
C LYS A 155 -5.76 20.46 -4.45
N GLY A 156 -6.57 20.43 -3.38
CA GLY A 156 -7.85 21.16 -3.37
C GLY A 156 -8.98 20.49 -4.16
N GLY A 157 -8.67 19.44 -4.95
CA GLY A 157 -9.65 18.72 -5.78
C GLY A 157 -10.45 17.63 -5.05
N GLY A 158 -10.28 17.47 -3.72
CA GLY A 158 -11.02 16.47 -2.93
C GLY A 158 -10.43 15.05 -2.97
N LEU A 159 -9.34 14.79 -3.72
CA LEU A 159 -8.73 13.47 -3.82
C LEU A 159 -8.25 12.95 -2.47
N GLY A 160 -7.66 13.84 -1.66
CA GLY A 160 -7.26 13.50 -0.30
C GLY A 160 -8.43 13.03 0.57
N ALA A 161 -9.59 13.67 0.44
CA ALA A 161 -10.79 13.27 1.18
C ALA A 161 -11.31 11.90 0.74
N LEU A 162 -11.27 11.58 -0.55
CA LEU A 162 -11.63 10.25 -1.07
C LEU A 162 -10.73 9.16 -0.47
N LEU A 163 -9.43 9.35 -0.52
CA LEU A 163 -8.44 8.41 0.05
C LEU A 163 -8.61 8.26 1.56
N MET A 164 -8.79 9.36 2.30
CA MET A 164 -9.00 9.31 3.75
C MET A 164 -10.30 8.63 4.12
N ASN A 165 -11.39 8.89 3.42
CA ASN A 165 -12.66 8.22 3.67
C ASN A 165 -12.56 6.71 3.49
N LYS A 166 -11.86 6.25 2.43
CA LYS A 166 -11.59 4.84 2.19
C LYS A 166 -10.75 4.23 3.30
N LEU A 167 -9.68 4.90 3.71
CA LEU A 167 -8.82 4.45 4.80
C LEU A 167 -9.57 4.35 6.13
N ILE A 168 -10.35 5.37 6.47
CA ILE A 168 -11.19 5.39 7.69
C ILE A 168 -12.23 4.28 7.65
N ALA A 169 -12.90 4.06 6.52
CA ALA A 169 -13.87 2.99 6.37
C ALA A 169 -13.21 1.62 6.62
N HIS A 170 -12.05 1.37 6.04
CA HIS A 170 -11.27 0.14 6.25
C HIS A 170 -10.90 -0.04 7.74
N LEU A 171 -10.31 0.97 8.38
CA LEU A 171 -9.89 0.89 9.78
C LEU A 171 -11.08 0.66 10.73
N ARG A 172 -12.24 1.25 10.44
CA ARG A 172 -13.48 0.98 11.19
C ARG A 172 -13.90 -0.48 11.12
N THR A 173 -13.83 -1.11 9.95
CA THR A 173 -14.15 -2.55 9.80
C THR A 173 -13.18 -3.45 10.57
N ARG A 174 -11.95 -2.96 10.78
CA ARG A 174 -10.93 -3.66 11.58
C ARG A 174 -11.03 -3.39 13.08
N GLY A 175 -11.89 -2.47 13.48
CA GLY A 175 -12.12 -2.13 14.90
C GLY A 175 -11.07 -1.19 15.50
N THR A 176 -10.23 -0.54 14.68
CA THR A 176 -9.28 0.50 15.13
C THR A 176 -10.03 1.64 15.82
N LYS A 177 -9.53 2.11 16.95
CA LYS A 177 -10.26 3.07 17.80
C LYS A 177 -9.92 4.51 17.49
N ARG A 178 -8.65 4.81 17.20
CA ARG A 178 -8.19 6.18 16.97
C ARG A 178 -7.27 6.27 15.77
N LEU A 179 -7.38 7.36 15.04
CA LEU A 179 -6.41 7.79 14.06
C LEU A 179 -5.58 8.92 14.66
N VAL A 180 -4.28 8.78 14.59
CA VAL A 180 -3.32 9.78 15.06
C VAL A 180 -2.41 10.20 13.91
N ALA A 181 -1.94 11.43 13.93
CA ALA A 181 -0.96 11.92 12.98
C ALA A 181 0.03 12.85 13.66
N LEU A 182 1.27 12.76 13.22
CA LEU A 182 2.29 13.78 13.49
C LEU A 182 2.25 14.80 12.36
N VAL A 183 2.13 16.07 12.71
CA VAL A 183 2.05 17.18 11.74
C VAL A 183 3.02 18.25 12.16
N LEU A 184 3.75 18.82 11.19
CA LEU A 184 4.54 20.01 11.45
C LEU A 184 3.60 21.19 11.73
N VAL A 185 4.00 22.05 12.68
CA VAL A 185 3.20 23.26 13.05
C VAL A 185 2.95 24.17 11.85
N GLU A 186 3.85 24.14 10.87
CA GLU A 186 3.76 24.92 9.62
C GLU A 186 2.73 24.34 8.62
N ASN A 187 2.22 23.14 8.86
CA ASN A 187 1.25 22.45 8.00
C ASN A 187 -0.18 22.72 8.48
N ILE A 188 -0.58 24.00 8.39
CA ILE A 188 -1.90 24.49 8.77
C ILE A 188 -2.75 24.77 7.54
#